data_deedc55faab1ae8789ab213e7a3d4eda
#
_entry.id   deedc55faab1ae8789ab213e7a3d4eda
#
_cell.length_a   1.000
_cell.length_b   1.000
_cell.length_c   1.000
_cell.angle_alpha   90.00
_cell.angle_beta   90.00
_cell.angle_gamma   90.00
#
_symmetry.space_group_name_H-M   'P 1'
#
loop_
_entity.id
_entity.type
_entity.pdbx_description
1 polymer ?
#
loop_
_entity_poly.entity_id
_entity_poly.type
_entity_poly.pdbx_seq_one_letter_code
_entity_poly.pdbx_strand_id
1 'polypeptide(L)'
;MKVGIIMGSKSDLDTMKKASAVLDEFKIPYEMVIASAHRTPEAVKNFVTRLEDEGAIAFIAGAGAAAHLPGVVASFTTLPVIGIPLNATALKGIDSLLAIVQMPSGMPVATMAVDGAKNAALFAVQIGAAFNKDLKEQYQQYRKDMAEKVLADNAELQGAIQI
;
A
#
# COMPACT_ATOMS: atom_id res chain seq x y z
N MET A 1 15.48 6.80 2.30
CA MET A 1 14.11 6.31 2.55
C MET A 1 13.37 6.26 1.23
N LYS A 2 12.89 5.10 0.83
CA LYS A 2 12.25 4.82 -0.48
C LYS A 2 11.20 3.71 -0.27
N VAL A 3 10.17 3.61 -1.11
CA VAL A 3 9.13 2.56 -1.05
C VAL A 3 9.09 1.80 -2.37
N GLY A 4 9.08 0.47 -2.30
CA GLY A 4 8.84 -0.37 -3.47
C GLY A 4 7.34 -0.60 -3.69
N ILE A 5 6.86 -0.42 -4.92
CA ILE A 5 5.48 -0.75 -5.31
C ILE A 5 5.55 -1.85 -6.37
N ILE A 6 4.87 -2.97 -6.13
CA ILE A 6 4.90 -4.11 -7.05
C ILE A 6 3.48 -4.65 -7.29
N MET A 7 3.19 -4.99 -8.53
CA MET A 7 1.91 -5.58 -8.94
C MET A 7 2.11 -6.69 -9.95
N GLY A 8 1.18 -7.66 -9.98
CA GLY A 8 1.30 -8.86 -10.81
C GLY A 8 0.92 -8.67 -12.28
N SER A 9 0.21 -7.60 -12.62
CA SER A 9 -0.34 -7.35 -13.95
C SER A 9 -0.55 -5.86 -14.22
N LYS A 10 -0.57 -5.49 -15.50
CA LYS A 10 -0.94 -4.14 -15.93
C LYS A 10 -2.38 -3.77 -15.56
N SER A 11 -3.28 -4.74 -15.43
CA SER A 11 -4.67 -4.53 -14.98
C SER A 11 -4.76 -3.91 -13.59
N ASP A 12 -3.74 -4.07 -12.78
CA ASP A 12 -3.71 -3.63 -11.37
C ASP A 12 -3.26 -2.16 -11.25
N LEU A 13 -2.73 -1.60 -12.34
CA LEU A 13 -2.03 -0.31 -12.36
C LEU A 13 -2.89 0.85 -11.85
N ASP A 14 -4.17 0.91 -12.25
CA ASP A 14 -5.03 2.04 -11.86
C ASP A 14 -5.32 2.06 -10.35
N THR A 15 -5.42 0.89 -9.72
CA THR A 15 -5.51 0.81 -8.27
C THR A 15 -4.19 1.17 -7.61
N MET A 16 -3.06 0.64 -8.12
CA MET A 16 -1.74 0.87 -7.53
C MET A 16 -1.25 2.32 -7.68
N LYS A 17 -1.66 3.04 -8.70
CA LYS A 17 -1.39 4.49 -8.84
C LYS A 17 -1.99 5.33 -7.71
N LYS A 18 -3.03 4.86 -7.04
CA LYS A 18 -3.57 5.55 -5.85
C LYS A 18 -2.58 5.53 -4.68
N ALA A 19 -1.71 4.52 -4.61
CA ALA A 19 -0.64 4.48 -3.62
C ALA A 19 0.49 5.45 -3.99
N SER A 20 0.93 5.47 -5.26
CA SER A 20 1.98 6.39 -5.68
C SER A 20 1.58 7.85 -5.51
N ALA A 21 0.32 8.21 -5.78
CA ALA A 21 -0.19 9.56 -5.56
C ALA A 21 -0.06 10.04 -4.10
N VAL A 22 -0.28 9.14 -3.13
CA VAL A 22 -0.06 9.45 -1.71
C VAL A 22 1.43 9.63 -1.41
N LEU A 23 2.30 8.76 -1.95
CA LEU A 23 3.75 8.90 -1.74
C LEU A 23 4.28 10.20 -2.35
N ASP A 24 3.76 10.62 -3.51
CA ASP A 24 4.07 11.91 -4.14
C ASP A 24 3.66 13.08 -3.23
N GLU A 25 2.48 13.04 -2.62
CA GLU A 25 1.98 14.05 -1.67
C GLU A 25 2.93 14.21 -0.47
N PHE A 26 3.43 13.10 0.07
CA PHE A 26 4.39 13.08 1.18
C PHE A 26 5.85 13.19 0.72
N LYS A 27 6.12 13.36 -0.57
CA LYS A 27 7.47 13.48 -1.16
C LYS A 27 8.37 12.29 -0.81
N ILE A 28 7.79 11.10 -0.72
CA ILE A 28 8.53 9.86 -0.48
C ILE A 28 8.89 9.24 -1.83
N PRO A 29 10.17 9.09 -2.16
CA PRO A 29 10.60 8.40 -3.36
C PRO A 29 10.08 6.97 -3.41
N TYR A 30 9.67 6.53 -4.58
CA TYR A 30 9.23 5.15 -4.81
C TYR A 30 9.69 4.64 -6.18
N GLU A 31 9.69 3.34 -6.33
CA GLU A 31 9.83 2.69 -7.62
C GLU A 31 8.68 1.70 -7.79
N MET A 32 8.05 1.72 -8.98
CA MET A 32 6.88 0.89 -9.28
C MET A 32 7.21 -0.09 -10.41
N VAL A 33 6.89 -1.38 -10.21
CA VAL A 33 7.16 -2.44 -11.17
C VAL A 33 5.96 -3.37 -11.36
N ILE A 34 5.83 -3.91 -12.57
CA ILE A 34 4.97 -5.05 -12.85
C ILE A 34 5.83 -6.30 -12.87
N ALA A 35 5.64 -7.19 -11.89
CA ALA A 35 6.31 -8.49 -11.83
C ALA A 35 5.40 -9.52 -11.13
N SER A 36 5.24 -10.67 -11.76
CA SER A 36 4.32 -11.71 -11.30
C SER A 36 5.04 -12.76 -10.47
N ALA A 37 4.53 -13.06 -9.28
CA ALA A 37 5.04 -14.14 -8.46
C ALA A 37 5.08 -15.50 -9.17
N HIS A 38 4.08 -15.76 -10.04
CA HIS A 38 3.95 -17.04 -10.73
C HIS A 38 4.67 -17.09 -12.08
N ARG A 39 4.74 -15.96 -12.80
CA ARG A 39 5.25 -15.91 -14.19
C ARG A 39 6.66 -15.37 -14.29
N THR A 40 7.08 -14.51 -13.37
CA THR A 40 8.40 -13.86 -13.36
C THR A 40 8.98 -13.78 -11.94
N PRO A 41 9.11 -14.92 -11.22
CA PRO A 41 9.53 -14.92 -9.81
C PRO A 41 10.92 -14.31 -9.60
N GLU A 42 11.86 -14.51 -10.52
CA GLU A 42 13.19 -13.92 -10.44
C GLU A 42 13.15 -12.38 -10.57
N ALA A 43 12.24 -11.82 -11.39
CA ALA A 43 12.07 -10.37 -11.47
C ALA A 43 11.55 -9.79 -10.15
N VAL A 44 10.64 -10.51 -9.45
CA VAL A 44 10.18 -10.13 -8.11
C VAL A 44 11.33 -10.10 -7.13
N LYS A 45 12.11 -11.18 -7.06
CA LYS A 45 13.27 -11.30 -6.17
C LYS A 45 14.28 -10.19 -6.43
N ASN A 46 14.70 -10.01 -7.69
CA ASN A 46 15.70 -9.02 -8.07
C ASN A 46 15.25 -7.59 -7.74
N PHE A 47 13.96 -7.25 -7.95
CA PHE A 47 13.40 -5.96 -7.57
C PHE A 47 13.48 -5.73 -6.06
N VAL A 48 13.05 -6.72 -5.27
CA VAL A 48 12.99 -6.61 -3.82
C VAL A 48 14.40 -6.48 -3.23
N THR A 49 15.32 -7.37 -3.58
CA THR A 49 16.69 -7.35 -3.03
C THR A 49 17.45 -6.09 -3.41
N ARG A 50 17.38 -5.66 -4.67
CA ARG A 50 18.00 -4.42 -5.12
C ARG A 50 17.44 -3.20 -4.37
N LEU A 51 16.13 -3.09 -4.22
CA LEU A 51 15.53 -1.93 -3.58
C LEU A 51 15.81 -1.88 -2.08
N GLU A 52 15.92 -3.04 -1.41
CA GLU A 52 16.36 -3.14 -0.02
C GLU A 52 17.79 -2.61 0.14
N ASP A 53 18.71 -3.03 -0.73
CA ASP A 53 20.10 -2.54 -0.78
C ASP A 53 20.19 -1.02 -1.04
N GLU A 54 19.24 -0.47 -1.80
CA GLU A 54 19.12 0.97 -2.09
C GLU A 54 18.42 1.76 -0.97
N GLY A 55 18.10 1.15 0.16
CA GLY A 55 17.51 1.82 1.34
C GLY A 55 16.00 1.95 1.30
N ALA A 56 15.30 0.98 0.72
CA ALA A 56 13.85 0.86 0.90
C ALA A 56 13.50 0.70 2.38
N ILE A 57 12.30 1.17 2.76
CA ILE A 57 11.77 1.04 4.13
C ILE A 57 10.54 0.13 4.21
N ALA A 58 9.89 -0.11 3.09
CA ALA A 58 8.72 -0.98 2.97
C ALA A 58 8.44 -1.33 1.50
N PHE A 59 7.68 -2.39 1.30
CA PHE A 59 7.14 -2.79 0.00
C PHE A 59 5.61 -2.78 0.04
N ILE A 60 4.98 -2.22 -1.00
CA ILE A 60 3.53 -2.26 -1.22
C ILE A 60 3.29 -3.22 -2.38
N ALA A 61 2.60 -4.33 -2.13
CA ALA A 61 2.39 -5.38 -3.10
C ALA A 61 0.89 -5.59 -3.35
N GLY A 62 0.43 -5.32 -4.57
CA GLY A 62 -0.95 -5.54 -4.99
C GLY A 62 -1.12 -6.85 -5.74
N ALA A 63 -2.13 -7.64 -5.37
CA ALA A 63 -2.43 -8.91 -6.04
C ALA A 63 -3.92 -9.24 -6.00
N GLY A 64 -4.43 -9.78 -7.12
CA GLY A 64 -5.79 -10.26 -7.25
C GLY A 64 -5.84 -11.78 -7.48
N ALA A 65 -7.02 -12.36 -7.38
CA ALA A 65 -7.26 -13.79 -7.54
C ALA A 65 -6.38 -14.64 -6.62
N ALA A 66 -5.50 -15.49 -7.17
CA ALA A 66 -4.47 -16.21 -6.41
C ALA A 66 -3.38 -15.23 -5.94
N ALA A 67 -3.69 -14.42 -4.96
CA ALA A 67 -2.93 -13.24 -4.53
C ALA A 67 -1.68 -13.60 -3.70
N HIS A 68 -0.74 -14.36 -4.28
CA HIS A 68 0.47 -14.84 -3.61
C HIS A 68 1.61 -13.80 -3.59
N LEU A 69 1.56 -12.77 -4.43
CA LEU A 69 2.66 -11.82 -4.59
C LEU A 69 3.12 -11.16 -3.29
N PRO A 70 2.25 -10.67 -2.38
CA PRO A 70 2.71 -10.08 -1.12
C PRO A 70 3.47 -11.07 -0.23
N GLY A 71 3.02 -12.31 -0.14
CA GLY A 71 3.71 -13.38 0.59
C GLY A 71 5.06 -13.74 -0.03
N VAL A 72 5.15 -13.76 -1.37
CA VAL A 72 6.41 -14.00 -2.10
C VAL A 72 7.39 -12.84 -1.88
N VAL A 73 6.92 -11.59 -1.90
CA VAL A 73 7.75 -10.42 -1.55
C VAL A 73 8.29 -10.55 -0.12
N ALA A 74 7.43 -10.91 0.84
CA ALA A 74 7.83 -11.10 2.23
C ALA A 74 8.89 -12.18 2.43
N SER A 75 8.97 -13.17 1.53
CA SER A 75 9.99 -14.21 1.59
C SER A 75 11.39 -13.75 1.16
N PHE A 76 11.51 -12.57 0.53
CA PHE A 76 12.77 -12.04 0.02
C PHE A 76 13.31 -10.83 0.80
N THR A 77 12.60 -10.35 1.83
CA THR A 77 13.00 -9.18 2.61
C THR A 77 12.61 -9.33 4.07
N THR A 78 13.32 -8.63 4.94
CA THR A 78 12.93 -8.45 6.35
C THR A 78 12.20 -7.12 6.60
N LEU A 79 12.05 -6.30 5.57
CA LEU A 79 11.32 -5.04 5.64
C LEU A 79 9.80 -5.29 5.68
N PRO A 80 9.01 -4.34 6.21
CA PRO A 80 7.55 -4.42 6.18
C PRO A 80 7.00 -4.59 4.77
N VAL A 81 6.13 -5.59 4.59
CA VAL A 81 5.38 -5.81 3.35
C VAL A 81 3.91 -5.51 3.60
N ILE A 82 3.35 -4.63 2.76
CA ILE A 82 1.98 -4.15 2.83
C ILE A 82 1.22 -4.73 1.64
N GLY A 83 0.32 -5.66 1.92
CA GLY A 83 -0.47 -6.36 0.91
C GLY A 83 -1.78 -5.65 0.60
N ILE A 84 -2.07 -5.46 -0.69
CA ILE A 84 -3.33 -4.92 -1.17
C ILE A 84 -4.08 -6.03 -1.90
N PRO A 85 -5.18 -6.56 -1.33
CA PRO A 85 -6.08 -7.43 -2.06
C PRO A 85 -6.75 -6.65 -3.20
N LEU A 86 -6.71 -7.17 -4.42
CA LEU A 86 -7.31 -6.50 -5.58
C LEU A 86 -8.60 -7.20 -6.00
N ASN A 87 -9.60 -6.40 -6.35
CA ASN A 87 -10.86 -6.87 -6.89
C ASN A 87 -10.67 -7.25 -8.37
N ALA A 88 -10.21 -8.46 -8.61
CA ALA A 88 -9.86 -8.96 -9.94
C ALA A 88 -10.75 -10.11 -10.44
N THR A 89 -11.70 -10.61 -9.62
CA THR A 89 -12.54 -11.79 -9.94
C THR A 89 -14.00 -11.56 -9.60
N ALA A 90 -14.85 -12.53 -9.95
CA ALA A 90 -16.26 -12.54 -9.55
C ALA A 90 -16.47 -12.55 -8.02
N LEU A 91 -15.44 -12.94 -7.25
CA LEU A 91 -15.46 -12.94 -5.78
C LEU A 91 -15.15 -11.54 -5.17
N LYS A 92 -14.98 -10.52 -6.02
CA LYS A 92 -14.87 -9.11 -5.63
C LYS A 92 -13.78 -8.85 -4.59
N GLY A 93 -12.66 -9.58 -4.66
CA GLY A 93 -11.52 -9.40 -3.80
C GLY A 93 -11.52 -10.20 -2.48
N ILE A 94 -12.58 -10.94 -2.17
CA ILE A 94 -12.61 -11.80 -0.97
C ILE A 94 -11.58 -12.94 -1.09
N ASP A 95 -11.44 -13.51 -2.27
CA ASP A 95 -10.43 -14.50 -2.60
C ASP A 95 -9.01 -13.98 -2.38
N SER A 96 -8.69 -12.80 -2.90
CA SER A 96 -7.39 -12.16 -2.73
C SER A 96 -7.15 -11.73 -1.28
N LEU A 97 -8.16 -11.21 -0.59
CA LEU A 97 -8.05 -10.86 0.83
C LEU A 97 -7.66 -12.08 1.68
N LEU A 98 -8.37 -13.19 1.51
CA LEU A 98 -8.09 -14.41 2.26
C LEU A 98 -6.73 -15.01 1.89
N ALA A 99 -6.32 -14.94 0.62
CA ALA A 99 -5.00 -15.40 0.18
C ALA A 99 -3.84 -14.58 0.79
N ILE A 100 -4.02 -13.27 0.97
CA ILE A 100 -2.97 -12.38 1.50
C ILE A 100 -2.91 -12.41 3.03
N VAL A 101 -4.06 -12.43 3.71
CA VAL A 101 -4.11 -12.29 5.18
C VAL A 101 -3.67 -13.57 5.91
N GLN A 102 -3.82 -14.76 5.29
CA GLN A 102 -3.52 -16.05 5.91
C GLN A 102 -2.03 -16.42 5.78
N MET A 103 -1.16 -15.57 6.34
CA MET A 103 0.28 -15.81 6.34
C MET A 103 0.71 -16.76 7.46
N PRO A 104 1.75 -17.61 7.21
CA PRO A 104 2.31 -18.48 8.24
C PRO A 104 3.03 -17.66 9.32
N SER A 105 3.09 -18.22 10.54
CA SER A 105 3.83 -17.62 11.64
C SER A 105 5.29 -17.35 11.27
N GLY A 106 5.76 -16.14 11.56
CA GLY A 106 7.12 -15.70 11.23
C GLY A 106 7.27 -14.96 9.90
N MET A 107 6.22 -14.95 9.05
CA MET A 107 6.23 -14.27 7.75
C MET A 107 5.04 -13.30 7.64
N PRO A 108 5.03 -12.17 8.37
CA PRO A 108 3.89 -11.27 8.40
C PRO A 108 3.76 -10.46 7.09
N VAL A 109 2.51 -10.22 6.68
CA VAL A 109 2.12 -9.22 5.68
C VAL A 109 1.04 -8.33 6.27
N ALA A 110 1.25 -7.02 6.29
CA ALA A 110 0.26 -6.05 6.73
C ALA A 110 -0.84 -5.91 5.66
N THR A 111 -1.93 -6.64 5.81
CA THR A 111 -2.98 -6.71 4.79
C THR A 111 -3.97 -5.53 4.92
N MET A 112 -4.13 -4.78 3.84
CA MET A 112 -5.07 -3.66 3.74
C MET A 112 -6.46 -4.13 3.29
N ALA A 113 -7.43 -3.23 3.27
CA ALA A 113 -8.74 -3.49 2.68
C ALA A 113 -8.63 -3.77 1.18
N VAL A 114 -9.66 -4.40 0.60
CA VAL A 114 -9.76 -4.62 -0.86
C VAL A 114 -9.66 -3.26 -1.58
N ASP A 115 -8.78 -3.18 -2.58
CA ASP A 115 -8.42 -1.97 -3.33
C ASP A 115 -7.92 -0.80 -2.46
N GLY A 116 -7.46 -1.07 -1.23
CA GLY A 116 -7.07 -0.10 -0.22
C GLY A 116 -5.68 0.55 -0.44
N ALA A 117 -5.33 0.87 -1.67
CA ALA A 117 -4.00 1.35 -2.06
C ALA A 117 -3.59 2.67 -1.37
N LYS A 118 -4.53 3.61 -1.15
CA LYS A 118 -4.26 4.84 -0.40
C LYS A 118 -3.81 4.54 1.04
N ASN A 119 -4.53 3.67 1.74
CA ASN A 119 -4.17 3.29 3.10
C ASN A 119 -2.88 2.47 3.16
N ALA A 120 -2.56 1.67 2.13
CA ALA A 120 -1.27 1.00 2.04
C ALA A 120 -0.11 2.01 2.01
N ALA A 121 -0.24 3.06 1.20
CA ALA A 121 0.78 4.12 1.14
C ALA A 121 0.84 4.93 2.44
N LEU A 122 -0.30 5.30 3.03
CA LEU A 122 -0.33 5.98 4.33
C LEU A 122 0.30 5.12 5.45
N PHE A 123 0.16 3.80 5.38
CA PHE A 123 0.84 2.91 6.32
C PHE A 123 2.37 2.91 6.11
N ALA A 124 2.83 2.95 4.84
CA ALA A 124 4.26 3.15 4.56
C ALA A 124 4.76 4.52 5.06
N VAL A 125 3.94 5.59 4.92
CA VAL A 125 4.23 6.90 5.53
C VAL A 125 4.37 6.79 7.05
N GLN A 126 3.48 6.05 7.74
CA GLN A 126 3.55 5.84 9.20
C GLN A 126 4.84 5.11 9.60
N ILE A 127 5.26 4.10 8.83
CA ILE A 127 6.53 3.39 9.05
C ILE A 127 7.70 4.40 8.98
N GLY A 128 7.76 5.22 7.93
CA GLY A 128 8.78 6.24 7.78
C GLY A 128 8.73 7.31 8.89
N ALA A 129 7.52 7.73 9.28
CA ALA A 129 7.30 8.72 10.33
C ALA A 129 7.75 8.26 11.73
N ALA A 130 7.90 6.96 11.95
CA ALA A 130 8.45 6.43 13.20
C ALA A 130 9.93 6.83 13.42
N PHE A 131 10.65 7.13 12.33
CA PHE A 131 12.07 7.45 12.33
C PHE A 131 12.39 8.83 11.76
N ASN A 132 11.40 9.56 11.23
CA ASN A 132 11.55 10.86 10.61
C ASN A 132 10.53 11.86 11.20
N LYS A 133 11.04 12.85 11.95
CA LYS A 133 10.21 13.84 12.65
C LYS A 133 9.39 14.69 11.69
N ASP A 134 10.00 15.17 10.61
CA ASP A 134 9.32 16.04 9.64
C ASP A 134 8.17 15.30 8.94
N LEU A 135 8.41 14.04 8.59
CA LEU A 135 7.37 13.19 8.01
C LEU A 135 6.23 12.91 9.01
N LYS A 136 6.57 12.74 10.30
CA LYS A 136 5.58 12.59 11.37
C LYS A 136 4.69 13.84 11.49
N GLU A 137 5.28 15.03 11.46
CA GLU A 137 4.54 16.30 11.52
C GLU A 137 3.64 16.47 10.29
N GLN A 138 4.15 16.17 9.08
CA GLN A 138 3.34 16.17 7.85
C GLN A 138 2.14 15.21 7.95
N TYR A 139 2.35 13.99 8.44
CA TYR A 139 1.26 13.02 8.59
C TYR A 139 0.24 13.46 9.65
N GLN A 140 0.68 14.09 10.74
CA GLN A 140 -0.22 14.67 11.73
C GLN A 140 -1.07 15.81 11.13
N GLN A 141 -0.46 16.67 10.30
CA GLN A 141 -1.20 17.74 9.62
C GLN A 141 -2.22 17.15 8.63
N TYR A 142 -1.81 16.20 7.80
CA TYR A 142 -2.71 15.49 6.89
C TYR A 142 -3.97 14.94 7.60
N ARG A 143 -3.80 14.36 8.80
CA ARG A 143 -4.93 13.86 9.58
C ARG A 143 -5.81 14.97 10.15
N LYS A 144 -5.25 16.12 10.52
CA LYS A 144 -6.02 17.30 10.96
C LYS A 144 -6.87 17.84 9.81
N ASP A 145 -6.26 17.99 8.62
CA ASP A 145 -6.95 18.50 7.44
C ASP A 145 -8.14 17.61 7.06
N MET A 146 -7.99 16.28 7.14
CA MET A 146 -9.12 15.35 6.96
C MET A 146 -10.23 15.56 8.00
N ALA A 147 -9.89 15.79 9.27
CA ALA A 147 -10.87 15.99 10.33
C ALA A 147 -11.60 17.33 10.13
N GLU A 148 -10.86 18.39 9.80
CA GLU A 148 -11.43 19.71 9.52
C GLU A 148 -12.41 19.67 8.34
N LYS A 149 -12.06 18.92 7.28
CA LYS A 149 -12.95 18.70 6.15
C LYS A 149 -14.28 18.07 6.57
N VAL A 150 -14.24 17.01 7.37
CA VAL A 150 -15.47 16.34 7.85
C VAL A 150 -16.33 17.30 8.70
N LEU A 151 -15.69 18.13 9.54
CA LEU A 151 -16.41 19.14 10.34
C LEU A 151 -17.04 20.22 9.47
N ALA A 152 -16.34 20.66 8.42
CA ALA A 152 -16.88 21.64 7.47
C ALA A 152 -18.07 21.06 6.67
N ASP A 153 -17.93 19.83 6.16
CA ASP A 153 -19.01 19.13 5.44
C ASP A 153 -20.26 18.98 6.34
N ASN A 154 -20.06 18.68 7.64
CA ASN A 154 -21.17 18.62 8.60
C ASN A 154 -21.80 19.98 8.87
N ALA A 155 -21.02 21.05 8.99
CA ALA A 155 -21.54 22.39 9.20
C ALA A 155 -22.38 22.85 7.99
N GLU A 156 -21.93 22.57 6.77
CA GLU A 156 -22.67 22.84 5.55
C GLU A 156 -24.03 22.09 5.54
N LEU A 157 -24.00 20.79 5.86
CA LEU A 157 -25.21 19.96 5.95
C LEU A 157 -26.20 20.53 6.97
N GLN A 158 -25.74 20.91 8.18
CA GLN A 158 -26.60 21.49 9.21
C GLN A 158 -27.18 22.84 8.79
N GLY A 159 -26.42 23.68 8.10
CA GLY A 159 -26.91 24.95 7.53
C GLY A 159 -27.99 24.75 6.45
N ALA A 160 -27.89 23.70 5.65
CA ALA A 160 -28.87 23.36 4.62
C ALA A 160 -30.18 22.79 5.17
N ILE A 161 -30.17 22.18 6.37
CA ILE A 161 -31.36 21.57 6.99
C ILE A 161 -32.19 22.60 7.79
N GLN A 162 -31.62 23.76 8.13
CA GLN A 162 -32.28 24.81 8.91
C GLN A 162 -33.17 25.78 8.08
N ILE A 163 -33.52 25.45 6.83
CA ILE A 163 -34.38 26.27 5.96
C ILE A 163 -35.83 25.79 6.05
#